data_e15a7e10b281b303f25053721f736c67
#
_entry.id   e15a7e10b281b303f25053721f736c67
#
_cell.length_a   1.000
_cell.length_b   1.000
_cell.length_c   1.000
_cell.angle_alpha   90.00
_cell.angle_beta   90.00
_cell.angle_gamma   90.00
#
_symmetry.space_group_name_H-M   'P 1'
#
loop_
_entity.id
_entity.type
_entity.pdbx_description
1 polymer ?
#
loop_
_entity_poly.entity_id
_entity_poly.type
_entity_poly.pdbx_seq_one_letter_code
_entity_poly.pdbx_strand_id
1 'polypeptide(L)'
;MEFVAGTDLTAFTQPPHLLPVAQVLAIGARVASALDYAHAKHVVHRDVKPANIMWDPATDTVKVMDFGVARITDASKTRTGIVLGTPSFMSPEQLCGAKVDGRTDLYALGVTLFQLLTGALPLQAESMPELMHKIVHVPAPDVRTLRPDLPEALATLVAKALNKRPEDRYQTGAQLAQALTHAMDNALQQSIGEVTAAVVYDPDRSPAEQSMLLTKTTVLEHPQQQSPASRPVAAPVG
;
A
#
# COMPACT_ATOMS: atom_id res chain seq x y z
N MET A 1 -3.07 -9.07 26.40
CA MET A 1 -3.34 -8.55 25.04
C MET A 1 -3.06 -7.06 25.09
N GLU A 2 -2.16 -6.53 24.25
CA GLU A 2 -1.92 -5.07 24.19
C GLU A 2 -3.14 -4.40 23.56
N PHE A 3 -3.61 -3.30 24.16
CA PHE A 3 -4.66 -2.47 23.54
C PHE A 3 -4.05 -1.71 22.35
N VAL A 4 -4.60 -1.91 21.16
CA VAL A 4 -4.19 -1.17 19.96
C VAL A 4 -5.22 -0.09 19.71
N ALA A 5 -4.80 1.17 19.85
CA ALA A 5 -5.63 2.31 19.49
C ALA A 5 -5.81 2.38 17.97
N GLY A 6 -6.89 3.02 17.52
CA GLY A 6 -7.20 3.19 16.11
C GLY A 6 -8.40 2.37 15.64
N THR A 7 -8.57 2.32 14.32
CA THR A 7 -9.67 1.62 13.62
C THR A 7 -9.07 0.64 12.62
N ASP A 8 -9.70 -0.54 12.45
CA ASP A 8 -9.28 -1.44 11.39
C ASP A 8 -9.61 -0.87 9.99
N LEU A 9 -8.89 -1.30 8.98
CA LEU A 9 -9.04 -0.77 7.63
C LEU A 9 -10.35 -1.15 6.94
N THR A 10 -11.19 -2.02 7.53
CA THR A 10 -12.51 -2.36 6.97
C THR A 10 -13.38 -1.10 6.87
N ALA A 11 -13.24 -0.17 7.81
CA ALA A 11 -13.95 1.11 7.81
C ALA A 11 -13.70 1.94 6.54
N PHE A 12 -12.60 1.68 5.83
CA PHE A 12 -12.14 2.47 4.67
C PHE A 12 -12.20 1.69 3.34
N THR A 13 -13.00 0.62 3.29
CA THR A 13 -13.10 -0.25 2.11
C THR A 13 -14.27 0.07 1.20
N GLN A 14 -15.08 1.08 1.52
CA GLN A 14 -16.25 1.45 0.72
C GLN A 14 -16.46 2.97 0.67
N PRO A 15 -16.99 3.53 -0.45
CA PRO A 15 -17.44 4.92 -0.47
C PRO A 15 -18.55 5.18 0.58
N PRO A 16 -18.64 6.36 1.19
CA PRO A 16 -17.79 7.54 0.95
C PRO A 16 -16.51 7.57 1.80
N HIS A 17 -16.14 6.49 2.47
CA HIS A 17 -15.06 6.46 3.47
C HIS A 17 -13.70 6.04 2.92
N LEU A 18 -13.52 5.98 1.60
CA LEU A 18 -12.21 5.67 1.02
C LEU A 18 -11.17 6.71 1.44
N LEU A 19 -9.98 6.20 1.77
CA LEU A 19 -8.83 7.06 2.10
C LEU A 19 -8.25 7.74 0.83
N PRO A 20 -7.61 8.90 0.98
CA PRO A 20 -6.78 9.48 -0.08
C PRO A 20 -5.72 8.49 -0.55
N VAL A 21 -5.42 8.49 -1.86
CA VAL A 21 -4.46 7.56 -2.47
C VAL A 21 -3.11 7.56 -1.74
N ALA A 22 -2.56 8.74 -1.44
CA ALA A 22 -1.30 8.87 -0.72
C ALA A 22 -1.33 8.18 0.65
N GLN A 23 -2.45 8.26 1.38
CA GLN A 23 -2.64 7.61 2.66
C GLN A 23 -2.69 6.08 2.51
N VAL A 24 -3.40 5.57 1.49
CA VAL A 24 -3.43 4.13 1.18
C VAL A 24 -2.02 3.60 0.91
N LEU A 25 -1.22 4.34 0.11
CA LEU A 25 0.15 3.96 -0.22
C LEU A 25 1.06 3.99 1.01
N ALA A 26 0.95 5.02 1.87
CA ALA A 26 1.71 5.13 3.10
C ALA A 26 1.42 3.97 4.07
N ILE A 27 0.14 3.64 4.28
CA ILE A 27 -0.28 2.50 5.10
C ILE A 27 0.24 1.20 4.49
N GLY A 28 0.05 1.01 3.18
CA GLY A 28 0.52 -0.18 2.46
C GLY A 28 2.04 -0.40 2.58
N ALA A 29 2.83 0.66 2.49
CA ALA A 29 4.29 0.59 2.63
C ALA A 29 4.70 0.14 4.05
N ARG A 30 4.02 0.64 5.08
CA ARG A 30 4.28 0.22 6.47
C ARG A 30 3.88 -1.23 6.72
N VAL A 31 2.73 -1.65 6.20
CA VAL A 31 2.29 -3.06 6.28
C VAL A 31 3.30 -3.96 5.57
N ALA A 32 3.74 -3.60 4.35
CA ALA A 32 4.74 -4.36 3.62
C ALA A 32 6.07 -4.48 4.38
N SER A 33 6.51 -3.40 5.03
CA SER A 33 7.72 -3.41 5.88
C SER A 33 7.55 -4.29 7.12
N ALA A 34 6.38 -4.27 7.75
CA ALA A 34 6.09 -5.12 8.91
C ALA A 34 6.06 -6.61 8.51
N LEU A 35 5.49 -6.93 7.35
CA LEU A 35 5.50 -8.29 6.80
C LEU A 35 6.92 -8.74 6.45
N ASP A 36 7.76 -7.87 5.86
CA ASP A 36 9.17 -8.17 5.57
C ASP A 36 9.94 -8.56 6.83
N TYR A 37 9.76 -7.79 7.90
CA TYR A 37 10.35 -8.12 9.20
C TYR A 37 9.91 -9.49 9.74
N ALA A 38 8.61 -9.82 9.62
CA ALA A 38 8.09 -11.11 10.04
C ALA A 38 8.65 -12.26 9.18
N HIS A 39 8.71 -12.06 7.86
CA HIS A 39 9.24 -13.05 6.90
C HIS A 39 10.72 -13.34 7.16
N ALA A 40 11.53 -12.33 7.51
CA ALA A 40 12.91 -12.51 7.93
C ALA A 40 13.05 -13.36 9.20
N LYS A 41 11.98 -13.45 10.01
CA LYS A 41 11.87 -14.34 11.20
C LYS A 41 11.18 -15.67 10.88
N HIS A 42 11.01 -15.99 9.60
CA HIS A 42 10.31 -17.18 9.12
C HIS A 42 8.83 -17.28 9.56
N VAL A 43 8.21 -16.13 9.84
CA VAL A 43 6.78 -16.03 10.19
C VAL A 43 6.01 -15.51 8.98
N VAL A 44 5.07 -16.31 8.47
CA VAL A 44 4.13 -15.93 7.41
C VAL A 44 2.77 -15.69 8.04
N HIS A 45 2.14 -14.55 7.73
CA HIS A 45 0.89 -14.12 8.34
C HIS A 45 -0.31 -14.96 7.89
N ARG A 46 -0.44 -15.21 6.58
CA ARG A 46 -1.46 -16.05 5.91
C ARG A 46 -2.91 -15.53 5.95
N ASP A 47 -3.19 -14.42 6.61
CA ASP A 47 -4.53 -13.83 6.71
C ASP A 47 -4.48 -12.28 6.67
N VAL A 48 -3.65 -11.73 5.79
CA VAL A 48 -3.58 -10.26 5.58
C VAL A 48 -4.87 -9.80 4.92
N LYS A 49 -5.57 -8.86 5.57
CA LYS A 49 -6.84 -8.26 5.10
C LYS A 49 -7.13 -6.98 5.88
N PRO A 50 -8.03 -6.11 5.42
CA PRO A 50 -8.37 -4.86 6.12
C PRO A 50 -8.71 -5.04 7.60
N ALA A 51 -9.46 -6.07 7.97
CA ALA A 51 -9.84 -6.35 9.36
C ALA A 51 -8.66 -6.66 10.29
N ASN A 52 -7.51 -7.09 9.76
CA ASN A 52 -6.31 -7.44 10.52
C ASN A 52 -5.23 -6.33 10.45
N ILE A 53 -5.57 -5.15 9.95
CA ILE A 53 -4.67 -4.00 9.88
C ILE A 53 -5.32 -2.84 10.63
N MET A 54 -4.73 -2.44 11.75
CA MET A 54 -5.16 -1.29 12.53
C MET A 54 -4.38 -0.05 12.10
N TRP A 55 -5.09 1.06 11.95
CA TRP A 55 -4.51 2.38 11.70
C TRP A 55 -5.07 3.39 12.68
N ASP A 56 -4.17 4.12 13.33
CA ASP A 56 -4.49 5.24 14.20
C ASP A 56 -4.10 6.54 13.48
N PRO A 57 -5.07 7.33 13.00
CA PRO A 57 -4.79 8.59 12.30
C PRO A 57 -4.19 9.67 13.21
N ALA A 58 -4.40 9.60 14.53
CA ALA A 58 -3.88 10.60 15.46
C ALA A 58 -2.37 10.48 15.65
N THR A 59 -1.85 9.27 15.68
CA THR A 59 -0.41 8.97 15.84
C THR A 59 0.24 8.52 14.54
N ASP A 60 -0.56 8.37 13.46
CA ASP A 60 -0.19 7.79 12.18
C ASP A 60 0.48 6.40 12.33
N THR A 61 0.03 5.62 13.31
CA THR A 61 0.56 4.29 13.60
C THR A 61 -0.21 3.22 12.84
N VAL A 62 0.50 2.28 12.22
CA VAL A 62 -0.07 1.09 11.57
C VAL A 62 0.41 -0.15 12.28
N LYS A 63 -0.51 -1.06 12.64
CA LYS A 63 -0.19 -2.36 13.24
C LYS A 63 -0.90 -3.48 12.49
N VAL A 64 -0.15 -4.55 12.18
CA VAL A 64 -0.70 -5.79 11.63
C VAL A 64 -1.01 -6.72 12.79
N MET A 65 -2.27 -7.16 12.86
CA MET A 65 -2.82 -7.97 13.94
C MET A 65 -2.99 -9.43 13.51
N ASP A 66 -3.13 -10.31 14.49
CA ASP A 66 -3.55 -11.71 14.27
C ASP A 66 -2.67 -12.48 13.27
N PHE A 67 -1.35 -12.45 13.49
CA PHE A 67 -0.44 -13.34 12.79
C PHE A 67 -0.93 -14.79 12.92
N GLY A 68 -1.24 -15.40 11.78
CA GLY A 68 -2.04 -16.62 11.63
C GLY A 68 -1.53 -17.90 12.30
N VAL A 69 -1.30 -17.85 13.61
CA VAL A 69 -0.93 -19.00 14.44
C VAL A 69 -2.01 -20.09 14.42
N ALA A 70 -3.27 -19.72 14.15
CA ALA A 70 -4.43 -20.62 14.23
C ALA A 70 -4.63 -21.55 13.01
N ARG A 71 -3.96 -21.33 11.86
CA ARG A 71 -4.22 -22.11 10.65
C ARG A 71 -3.31 -23.31 10.39
N ILE A 72 -2.34 -23.59 11.25
CA ILE A 72 -1.52 -24.82 11.15
C ILE A 72 -2.38 -26.08 11.39
N THR A 73 -3.51 -25.96 12.08
CA THR A 73 -4.39 -27.09 12.42
C THR A 73 -5.54 -27.32 11.43
N ASP A 74 -5.83 -26.36 10.53
CA ASP A 74 -7.01 -26.48 9.64
C ASP A 74 -6.75 -27.10 8.27
N ALA A 75 -5.51 -27.40 7.91
CA ALA A 75 -5.22 -28.21 6.70
C ALA A 75 -5.84 -29.63 6.78
N SER A 76 -6.18 -30.11 7.99
CA SER A 76 -6.90 -31.36 8.20
C SER A 76 -8.44 -31.23 8.08
N LYS A 77 -8.99 -30.00 8.16
CA LYS A 77 -10.45 -29.76 8.11
C LYS A 77 -10.99 -29.44 6.71
N THR A 78 -10.13 -29.18 5.73
CA THR A 78 -10.52 -29.06 4.31
C THR A 78 -11.12 -30.36 3.74
N ARG A 79 -11.04 -31.50 4.45
CA ARG A 79 -11.73 -32.74 4.08
C ARG A 79 -13.27 -32.66 4.22
N THR A 80 -13.84 -31.65 4.85
CA THR A 80 -15.28 -31.47 5.05
C THR A 80 -15.92 -30.37 4.19
N GLY A 81 -15.17 -29.74 3.24
CA GLY A 81 -15.76 -28.77 2.31
C GLY A 81 -16.20 -27.43 2.93
N ILE A 82 -15.91 -27.19 4.23
CA ILE A 82 -16.26 -25.93 4.89
C ILE A 82 -15.04 -25.02 4.86
N VAL A 83 -15.00 -24.08 3.92
CA VAL A 83 -14.03 -22.96 3.92
C VAL A 83 -14.48 -21.97 4.99
N LEU A 84 -13.84 -21.98 6.15
CA LEU A 84 -14.12 -21.02 7.21
C LEU A 84 -13.44 -19.68 6.86
N GLY A 85 -14.20 -18.66 6.50
CA GLY A 85 -13.76 -17.31 6.12
C GLY A 85 -13.92 -17.01 4.64
N THR A 86 -13.92 -15.72 4.30
CA THR A 86 -14.05 -15.26 2.91
C THR A 86 -12.70 -15.45 2.20
N PRO A 87 -12.57 -16.31 1.17
CA PRO A 87 -11.30 -16.59 0.50
C PRO A 87 -10.81 -15.44 -0.38
N SER A 88 -11.51 -14.31 -0.43
CA SER A 88 -11.22 -13.19 -1.32
C SER A 88 -9.80 -12.64 -1.20
N PHE A 89 -9.15 -12.83 -0.04
CA PHE A 89 -7.77 -12.40 0.21
C PHE A 89 -6.76 -13.55 0.11
N MET A 90 -7.22 -14.79 -0.06
CA MET A 90 -6.32 -15.95 -0.20
C MET A 90 -5.59 -15.90 -1.53
N SER A 91 -4.32 -16.27 -1.48
CA SER A 91 -3.51 -16.43 -2.69
C SER A 91 -3.84 -17.72 -3.44
N PRO A 92 -3.55 -17.80 -4.75
CA PRO A 92 -3.74 -19.01 -5.56
C PRO A 92 -3.09 -20.25 -4.93
N GLU A 93 -1.85 -20.12 -4.45
CA GLU A 93 -1.11 -21.23 -3.83
C GLU A 93 -1.73 -21.71 -2.51
N GLN A 94 -2.36 -20.80 -1.73
CA GLN A 94 -3.12 -21.21 -0.53
C GLN A 94 -4.34 -22.06 -0.89
N LEU A 95 -5.08 -21.65 -1.92
CA LEU A 95 -6.27 -22.37 -2.38
C LEU A 95 -5.92 -23.73 -3.00
N CYS A 96 -4.78 -23.81 -3.69
CA CYS A 96 -4.29 -25.07 -4.28
C CYS A 96 -3.59 -25.97 -3.27
N GLY A 97 -3.42 -25.57 -1.99
CA GLY A 97 -2.68 -26.33 -1.00
C GLY A 97 -1.19 -26.48 -1.33
N ALA A 98 -0.64 -25.57 -2.14
CA ALA A 98 0.77 -25.55 -2.50
C ALA A 98 1.63 -24.95 -1.39
N LYS A 99 2.97 -24.96 -1.58
CA LYS A 99 3.89 -24.37 -0.61
C LYS A 99 3.64 -22.86 -0.48
N VAL A 100 3.36 -22.42 0.73
CA VAL A 100 3.10 -21.03 1.11
C VAL A 100 4.36 -20.41 1.71
N ASP A 101 4.73 -19.22 1.24
CA ASP A 101 5.80 -18.40 1.79
C ASP A 101 5.36 -16.92 1.91
N GLY A 102 6.28 -16.01 2.23
CA GLY A 102 5.97 -14.60 2.45
C GLY A 102 5.28 -13.90 1.27
N ARG A 103 5.46 -14.38 0.04
CA ARG A 103 4.83 -13.81 -1.17
C ARG A 103 3.31 -14.00 -1.20
N THR A 104 2.80 -14.93 -0.42
CA THR A 104 1.37 -15.10 -0.15
C THR A 104 0.79 -13.86 0.55
N ASP A 105 1.48 -13.34 1.56
CA ASP A 105 1.06 -12.14 2.29
C ASP A 105 1.12 -10.91 1.40
N LEU A 106 2.09 -10.85 0.47
CA LEU A 106 2.22 -9.74 -0.50
C LEU A 106 1.09 -9.75 -1.52
N TYR A 107 0.60 -10.93 -1.93
CA TYR A 107 -0.61 -11.06 -2.74
C TYR A 107 -1.84 -10.55 -1.97
N ALA A 108 -2.04 -10.99 -0.73
CA ALA A 108 -3.15 -10.57 0.11
C ALA A 108 -3.12 -9.06 0.40
N LEU A 109 -1.92 -8.47 0.58
CA LEU A 109 -1.75 -7.02 0.65
C LEU A 109 -2.12 -6.35 -0.69
N GLY A 110 -1.79 -6.94 -1.83
CA GLY A 110 -2.23 -6.47 -3.15
C GLY A 110 -3.76 -6.41 -3.28
N VAL A 111 -4.47 -7.45 -2.80
CA VAL A 111 -5.94 -7.46 -2.74
C VAL A 111 -6.47 -6.35 -1.82
N THR A 112 -5.84 -6.18 -0.67
CA THR A 112 -6.19 -5.13 0.30
C THR A 112 -6.01 -3.73 -0.31
N LEU A 113 -4.89 -3.49 -0.99
CA LEU A 113 -4.61 -2.22 -1.68
C LEU A 113 -5.63 -1.96 -2.79
N PHE A 114 -5.95 -2.97 -3.60
CA PHE A 114 -6.99 -2.85 -4.63
C PHE A 114 -8.31 -2.40 -4.01
N GLN A 115 -8.73 -3.03 -2.92
CA GLN A 115 -9.98 -2.71 -2.24
C GLN A 115 -9.97 -1.32 -1.62
N LEU A 116 -8.90 -0.91 -0.95
CA LEU A 116 -8.78 0.43 -0.36
C LEU A 116 -8.77 1.55 -1.41
N LEU A 117 -8.23 1.27 -2.60
CA LEU A 117 -8.18 2.24 -3.71
C LEU A 117 -9.50 2.38 -4.45
N THR A 118 -10.28 1.29 -4.57
CA THR A 118 -11.46 1.23 -5.45
C THR A 118 -12.78 1.09 -4.72
N GLY A 119 -12.78 0.62 -3.49
CA GLY A 119 -13.99 0.23 -2.76
C GLY A 119 -14.51 -1.16 -3.12
N ALA A 120 -13.84 -1.91 -3.99
CA ALA A 120 -14.27 -3.22 -4.46
C ALA A 120 -13.16 -4.26 -4.39
N LEU A 121 -13.51 -5.52 -4.23
CA LEU A 121 -12.56 -6.62 -4.36
C LEU A 121 -12.21 -6.86 -5.84
N PRO A 122 -10.95 -7.22 -6.18
CA PRO A 122 -10.53 -7.44 -7.56
C PRO A 122 -11.26 -8.60 -8.25
N LEU A 123 -11.61 -9.62 -7.49
CA LEU A 123 -12.31 -10.79 -7.98
C LEU A 123 -13.53 -11.06 -7.09
N GLN A 124 -14.69 -11.20 -7.72
CA GLN A 124 -15.97 -11.47 -7.10
C GLN A 124 -16.72 -12.55 -7.88
N ALA A 125 -17.56 -13.32 -7.20
CA ALA A 125 -18.39 -14.37 -7.81
C ALA A 125 -19.66 -14.59 -6.98
N GLU A 126 -20.66 -15.19 -7.57
CA GLU A 126 -21.92 -15.53 -6.90
C GLU A 126 -21.78 -16.80 -6.04
N SER A 127 -20.80 -17.64 -6.34
CA SER A 127 -20.54 -18.87 -5.60
C SER A 127 -19.09 -18.99 -5.15
N MET A 128 -18.90 -19.71 -4.04
CA MET A 128 -17.56 -19.98 -3.50
C MET A 128 -16.65 -20.75 -4.48
N PRO A 129 -17.11 -21.82 -5.14
CA PRO A 129 -16.28 -22.53 -6.12
C PRO A 129 -15.86 -21.64 -7.29
N GLU A 130 -16.75 -20.78 -7.78
CA GLU A 130 -16.45 -19.83 -8.86
C GLU A 130 -15.41 -18.79 -8.41
N LEU A 131 -15.55 -18.25 -7.19
CA LEU A 131 -14.58 -17.32 -6.63
C LEU A 131 -13.19 -17.96 -6.52
N MET A 132 -13.11 -19.18 -5.99
CA MET A 132 -11.85 -19.92 -5.89
C MET A 132 -11.25 -20.19 -7.27
N HIS A 133 -12.06 -20.56 -8.27
CA HIS A 133 -11.61 -20.71 -9.65
C HIS A 133 -11.06 -19.38 -10.21
N LYS A 134 -11.76 -18.26 -10.00
CA LYS A 134 -11.29 -16.94 -10.44
C LYS A 134 -9.97 -16.54 -9.78
N ILE A 135 -9.83 -16.77 -8.48
CA ILE A 135 -8.57 -16.46 -7.77
C ILE A 135 -7.40 -17.23 -8.36
N VAL A 136 -7.58 -18.49 -8.72
CA VAL A 136 -6.51 -19.34 -9.26
C VAL A 136 -6.21 -19.02 -10.73
N HIS A 137 -7.22 -18.77 -11.56
CA HIS A 137 -7.07 -18.78 -13.01
C HIS A 137 -7.30 -17.45 -13.72
N VAL A 138 -8.12 -16.54 -13.14
CA VAL A 138 -8.51 -15.30 -13.83
C VAL A 138 -7.59 -14.15 -13.35
N PRO A 139 -6.90 -13.43 -14.26
CA PRO A 139 -6.13 -12.25 -13.90
C PRO A 139 -7.00 -11.22 -13.16
N ALA A 140 -6.41 -10.52 -12.19
CA ALA A 140 -7.07 -9.39 -11.57
C ALA A 140 -7.27 -8.27 -12.61
N PRO A 141 -8.41 -7.55 -12.58
CA PRO A 141 -8.62 -6.42 -13.49
C PRO A 141 -7.64 -5.29 -13.18
N ASP A 142 -7.39 -4.44 -14.17
CA ASP A 142 -6.67 -3.19 -13.95
C ASP A 142 -7.47 -2.32 -12.96
N VAL A 143 -6.82 -1.81 -11.91
CA VAL A 143 -7.45 -0.95 -10.91
C VAL A 143 -8.08 0.30 -11.53
N ARG A 144 -7.55 0.77 -12.68
CA ARG A 144 -8.07 1.92 -13.44
C ARG A 144 -9.42 1.67 -14.12
N THR A 145 -9.86 0.42 -14.23
CA THR A 145 -11.23 0.13 -14.70
C THR A 145 -12.30 0.68 -13.76
N LEU A 146 -11.98 0.79 -12.47
CA LEU A 146 -12.86 1.35 -11.43
C LEU A 146 -12.41 2.77 -11.00
N ARG A 147 -11.13 3.10 -11.15
CA ARG A 147 -10.52 4.38 -10.77
C ARG A 147 -9.61 4.88 -11.91
N PRO A 148 -10.20 5.45 -12.99
CA PRO A 148 -9.45 5.92 -14.16
C PRO A 148 -8.47 7.06 -13.86
N ASP A 149 -8.68 7.74 -12.74
CA ASP A 149 -7.83 8.82 -12.22
C ASP A 149 -6.49 8.35 -11.65
N LEU A 150 -6.32 7.06 -11.40
CA LEU A 150 -5.08 6.53 -10.84
C LEU A 150 -3.95 6.49 -11.86
N PRO A 151 -2.70 6.83 -11.45
CA PRO A 151 -1.53 6.74 -12.31
C PRO A 151 -1.28 5.31 -12.80
N GLU A 152 -0.80 5.17 -14.05
CA GLU A 152 -0.46 3.87 -14.63
C GLU A 152 0.60 3.13 -13.83
N ALA A 153 1.57 3.84 -13.27
CA ALA A 153 2.59 3.26 -12.41
C ALA A 153 2.00 2.55 -11.18
N LEU A 154 0.95 3.14 -10.57
CA LEU A 154 0.24 2.53 -9.46
C LEU A 154 -0.56 1.30 -9.90
N ALA A 155 -1.23 1.36 -11.05
CA ALA A 155 -1.94 0.22 -11.60
C ALA A 155 -1.00 -0.97 -11.86
N THR A 156 0.16 -0.70 -12.46
CA THR A 156 1.22 -1.69 -12.69
C THR A 156 1.73 -2.32 -11.38
N LEU A 157 1.91 -1.49 -10.35
CA LEU A 157 2.34 -1.95 -9.03
C LEU A 157 1.33 -2.93 -8.43
N VAL A 158 0.04 -2.57 -8.42
CA VAL A 158 -1.03 -3.42 -7.89
C VAL A 158 -1.17 -4.70 -8.70
N ALA A 159 -1.13 -4.60 -10.04
CA ALA A 159 -1.19 -5.77 -10.93
C ALA A 159 -0.03 -6.73 -10.67
N LYS A 160 1.20 -6.23 -10.44
CA LYS A 160 2.36 -7.06 -10.10
C LYS A 160 2.15 -7.81 -8.78
N ALA A 161 1.62 -7.16 -7.74
CA ALA A 161 1.33 -7.81 -6.47
C ALA A 161 0.29 -8.93 -6.62
N LEU A 162 -0.69 -8.76 -7.55
CA LEU A 162 -1.79 -9.68 -7.83
C LEU A 162 -1.47 -10.76 -8.87
N ASN A 163 -0.22 -10.91 -9.30
CA ASN A 163 0.17 -12.00 -10.19
C ASN A 163 -0.16 -13.36 -9.60
N LYS A 164 -0.58 -14.30 -10.47
CA LYS A 164 -0.98 -15.64 -10.03
C LYS A 164 0.21 -16.46 -9.56
N ARG A 165 1.33 -16.36 -10.26
CA ARG A 165 2.57 -17.06 -9.93
C ARG A 165 3.37 -16.26 -8.90
N PRO A 166 3.77 -16.85 -7.76
CA PRO A 166 4.54 -16.16 -6.73
C PRO A 166 5.87 -15.55 -7.26
N GLU A 167 6.51 -16.20 -8.22
CA GLU A 167 7.76 -15.71 -8.83
C GLU A 167 7.61 -14.41 -9.62
N ASP A 168 6.41 -14.10 -10.11
CA ASP A 168 6.13 -12.89 -10.89
C ASP A 168 5.70 -11.70 -10.00
N ARG A 169 5.58 -11.92 -8.67
CA ARG A 169 5.23 -10.89 -7.68
C ARG A 169 6.48 -10.18 -7.16
N TYR A 170 6.29 -9.27 -6.22
CA TYR A 170 7.36 -8.79 -5.36
C TYR A 170 7.90 -9.95 -4.54
N GLN A 171 9.22 -10.08 -4.45
CA GLN A 171 9.85 -11.22 -3.78
C GLN A 171 10.02 -10.97 -2.29
N THR A 172 10.04 -9.71 -1.85
CA THR A 172 10.14 -9.32 -0.43
C THR A 172 9.17 -8.20 -0.11
N GLY A 173 8.81 -8.07 1.17
CA GLY A 173 8.01 -6.95 1.65
C GLY A 173 8.74 -5.62 1.46
N ALA A 174 10.07 -5.61 1.61
CA ALA A 174 10.90 -4.43 1.36
C ALA A 174 10.78 -3.93 -0.07
N GLN A 175 10.78 -4.82 -1.08
CA GLN A 175 10.58 -4.43 -2.48
C GLN A 175 9.20 -3.78 -2.71
N LEU A 176 8.15 -4.35 -2.12
CA LEU A 176 6.79 -3.79 -2.24
C LEU A 176 6.70 -2.44 -1.51
N ALA A 177 7.26 -2.34 -0.30
CA ALA A 177 7.29 -1.09 0.46
C ALA A 177 7.98 0.04 -0.31
N GLN A 178 9.14 -0.25 -0.90
CA GLN A 178 9.88 0.72 -1.73
C GLN A 178 9.06 1.16 -2.95
N ALA A 179 8.41 0.22 -3.65
CA ALA A 179 7.58 0.53 -4.80
C ALA A 179 6.38 1.43 -4.42
N LEU A 180 5.74 1.17 -3.27
CA LEU A 180 4.65 1.99 -2.75
C LEU A 180 5.11 3.40 -2.37
N THR A 181 6.27 3.54 -1.73
CA THR A 181 6.85 4.84 -1.38
C THR A 181 7.17 5.64 -2.64
N HIS A 182 7.80 5.06 -3.64
CA HIS A 182 8.07 5.73 -4.92
C HIS A 182 6.79 6.16 -5.63
N ALA A 183 5.73 5.33 -5.61
CA ALA A 183 4.45 5.68 -6.20
C ALA A 183 3.78 6.86 -5.48
N MET A 184 3.93 6.94 -4.15
CA MET A 184 3.44 8.05 -3.34
C MET A 184 4.18 9.35 -3.67
N ASP A 185 5.52 9.32 -3.75
CA ASP A 185 6.33 10.50 -4.08
C ASP A 185 5.99 11.03 -5.46
N ASN A 186 5.82 10.16 -6.45
CA ASN A 186 5.41 10.54 -7.81
C ASN A 186 4.00 11.16 -7.84
N ALA A 187 3.05 10.62 -7.08
CA ALA A 187 1.69 11.17 -6.99
C ALA A 187 1.69 12.56 -6.36
N LEU A 188 2.51 12.79 -5.34
CA LEU A 188 2.68 14.10 -4.71
C LEU A 188 3.32 15.11 -5.67
N GLN A 189 4.36 14.71 -6.42
CA GLN A 189 5.01 15.59 -7.39
C GLN A 189 4.08 15.97 -8.53
N GLN A 190 3.25 15.06 -9.04
CA GLN A 190 2.24 15.36 -10.06
C GLN A 190 1.20 16.37 -9.55
N SER A 191 0.69 16.19 -8.33
CA SER A 191 -0.26 17.12 -7.72
C SER A 191 0.33 18.52 -7.53
N ILE A 192 1.60 18.63 -7.14
CA ILE A 192 2.30 19.91 -7.00
C ILE A 192 2.50 20.55 -8.38
N GLY A 193 2.90 19.77 -9.38
CA GLY A 193 3.07 20.22 -10.76
C GLY A 193 1.78 20.77 -11.38
N GLU A 194 0.65 20.11 -11.17
CA GLU A 194 -0.67 20.55 -11.63
C GLU A 194 -1.12 21.84 -10.94
N VAL A 195 -0.93 21.96 -9.62
CA VAL A 195 -1.24 23.18 -8.87
C VAL A 195 -0.36 24.34 -9.35
N THR A 196 0.93 24.09 -9.58
CA THR A 196 1.87 25.10 -10.07
C THR A 196 1.49 25.55 -11.48
N ALA A 197 1.14 24.63 -12.38
CA ALA A 197 0.71 24.93 -13.72
C ALA A 197 -0.61 25.73 -13.76
N ALA A 198 -1.57 25.36 -12.89
CA ALA A 198 -2.85 26.08 -12.78
C ALA A 198 -2.71 27.51 -12.22
N VAL A 199 -1.75 27.69 -11.29
CA VAL A 199 -1.46 29.03 -10.71
C VAL A 199 -0.71 29.92 -11.69
N VAL A 200 0.09 29.33 -12.58
CA VAL A 200 0.90 30.08 -13.58
C VAL A 200 0.09 30.46 -14.82
N TYR A 201 -0.90 29.66 -15.21
CA TYR A 201 -1.73 29.96 -16.38
C TYR A 201 -3.05 30.61 -15.99
N ASP A 202 -3.04 31.93 -15.93
CA ASP A 202 -4.26 32.78 -15.86
C ASP A 202 -4.32 33.57 -17.17
N PRO A 203 -5.26 33.26 -18.08
CA PRO A 203 -5.37 33.90 -19.38
C PRO A 203 -5.66 35.41 -19.30
N ASP A 204 -6.13 35.90 -18.17
CA ASP A 204 -6.45 37.33 -17.96
C ASP A 204 -5.29 38.12 -17.33
N ARG A 205 -4.15 37.48 -17.03
CA ARG A 205 -2.95 38.14 -16.49
C ARG A 205 -1.92 38.48 -17.55
N SER A 206 -1.27 39.62 -17.34
CA SER A 206 -0.20 40.03 -18.23
C SER A 206 1.04 39.12 -18.14
N PRO A 207 1.82 38.97 -19.24
CA PRO A 207 3.04 38.15 -19.25
C PRO A 207 4.07 38.53 -18.18
N ALA A 208 4.11 39.79 -17.76
CA ALA A 208 5.01 40.27 -16.72
C ALA A 208 4.64 39.79 -15.31
N GLU A 209 3.36 39.74 -15.00
CA GLU A 209 2.84 39.23 -13.70
C GLU A 209 2.98 37.71 -13.62
N GLN A 210 2.84 36.98 -14.72
CA GLN A 210 3.05 35.54 -14.79
C GLN A 210 4.52 35.19 -14.51
N SER A 211 5.47 35.95 -15.06
CA SER A 211 6.92 35.76 -14.85
C SER A 211 7.34 36.02 -13.40
N MET A 212 6.68 36.94 -12.69
CA MET A 212 6.99 37.28 -11.31
C MET A 212 6.55 36.21 -10.29
N LEU A 213 5.49 35.44 -10.62
CA LEU A 213 5.02 34.31 -9.81
C LEU A 213 5.95 33.08 -9.95
N LEU A 214 6.46 32.80 -11.14
CA LEU A 214 7.45 31.75 -11.38
C LEU A 214 8.71 31.96 -10.53
N THR A 215 9.20 33.21 -10.42
CA THR A 215 10.40 33.52 -9.65
C THR A 215 10.18 33.35 -8.13
N LYS A 216 8.97 33.62 -7.62
CA LYS A 216 8.65 33.42 -6.19
C LYS A 216 8.50 31.96 -5.81
N THR A 217 7.97 31.11 -6.70
CA THR A 217 7.79 29.68 -6.45
C THR A 217 9.13 28.94 -6.39
N THR A 218 10.10 29.34 -7.25
CA THR A 218 11.46 28.73 -7.26
C THR A 218 12.27 29.03 -5.98
N VAL A 219 11.98 30.12 -5.27
CA VAL A 219 12.68 30.49 -4.02
C VAL A 219 12.23 29.64 -2.83
N LEU A 220 11.06 29.03 -2.89
CA LEU A 220 10.53 28.17 -1.79
C LEU A 220 11.09 26.72 -1.84
N GLU A 221 11.73 26.31 -2.92
CA GLU A 221 12.24 24.93 -3.07
C GLU A 221 13.66 24.67 -2.54
N HIS A 222 14.37 25.67 -2.02
CA HIS A 222 15.69 25.47 -1.42
C HIS A 222 15.77 25.98 0.02
N PRO A 223 15.54 25.16 1.04
CA PRO A 223 16.02 25.48 2.38
C PRO A 223 17.56 25.41 2.35
N GLN A 224 18.21 26.55 2.46
CA GLN A 224 19.66 26.64 2.62
C GLN A 224 20.08 25.77 3.80
N GLN A 225 20.88 24.73 3.52
CA GLN A 225 21.68 24.06 4.53
C GLN A 225 22.68 25.06 5.10
N GLN A 226 22.37 25.61 6.28
CA GLN A 226 23.34 26.35 7.06
C GLN A 226 24.34 25.34 7.64
N SER A 227 25.55 25.38 7.14
CA SER A 227 26.71 24.71 7.74
C SER A 227 26.93 25.23 9.18
N PRO A 228 27.15 24.36 10.16
CA PRO A 228 27.46 24.81 11.52
C PRO A 228 28.84 25.49 11.55
N ALA A 229 28.86 26.76 11.97
CA ALA A 229 30.05 27.53 12.20
C ALA A 229 30.98 26.83 13.21
N SER A 230 32.22 26.62 12.83
CA SER A 230 33.33 26.12 13.65
C SER A 230 33.55 27.04 14.88
N ARG A 231 33.40 26.45 16.08
CA ARG A 231 33.83 27.08 17.34
C ARG A 231 35.34 27.18 17.39
N PRO A 232 35.92 28.31 17.82
CA PRO A 232 37.36 28.40 18.05
C PRO A 232 37.76 27.61 19.30
N VAL A 233 38.84 26.83 19.16
CA VAL A 233 39.48 26.07 20.23
C VAL A 233 40.24 27.07 21.14
N ALA A 234 39.91 27.09 22.43
CA ALA A 234 40.65 27.83 23.43
C ALA A 234 41.99 27.12 23.74
N ALA A 235 43.10 27.86 23.72
CA ALA A 235 44.42 27.39 24.09
C ALA A 235 44.56 27.19 25.62
N PRO A 236 45.35 26.21 26.08
CA PRO A 236 45.62 26.05 27.52
C PRO A 236 46.60 27.10 28.01
N VAL A 237 46.25 27.74 29.13
CA VAL A 237 47.15 28.54 29.94
C VAL A 237 47.87 27.61 30.91
N GLY A 238 49.20 27.78 31.01
CA GLY A 238 50.14 27.01 31.78
C GLY A 238 49.97 26.99 33.29
#